data_4a978ff90dad17f86b75d46554b4a868
#
_entry.id   4a978ff90dad17f86b75d46554b4a868
#
_cell.length_a   1.000
_cell.length_b   1.000
_cell.length_c   1.000
_cell.angle_alpha   90.00
_cell.angle_beta   90.00
_cell.angle_gamma   90.00
#
_symmetry.space_group_name_H-M   'P 1'
#
loop_
_entity.id
_entity.type
_entity.pdbx_description
1 polymer ?
#
loop_
_entity_poly.entity_id
_entity_poly.type
_entity_poly.pdbx_seq_one_letter_code
_entity_poly.pdbx_strand_id
1 'polypeptide(L)'
;MARLTAAASELAAVPVDLIMTYGTPPSRAAKAATSTIPIVMIAIGDPVRAGLVQSLAHPGGNVTGNTILSPEIAPKRLQLVKEIIPSATRAHCCEIPTTSPTW
;
A
#
# COMPACT_ATOMS: atom_id res chain seq x y z
N MET A 1 -6.28 -4.61 -12.81
CA MET A 1 -4.82 -4.92 -12.78
C MET A 1 -4.14 -4.71 -14.12
N ALA A 2 -4.70 -5.19 -15.26
CA ALA A 2 -4.08 -5.01 -16.58
C ALA A 2 -3.88 -3.52 -16.95
N ARG A 3 -4.80 -2.65 -16.60
CA ARG A 3 -4.69 -1.21 -16.87
C ARG A 3 -3.56 -0.56 -16.08
N LEU A 4 -3.36 -0.97 -14.82
CA LEU A 4 -2.26 -0.46 -13.99
C LEU A 4 -0.91 -0.93 -14.51
N THR A 5 -0.81 -2.17 -14.94
CA THR A 5 0.42 -2.71 -15.53
C THR A 5 0.78 -1.97 -16.81
N ALA A 6 -0.19 -1.72 -17.69
CA ALA A 6 0.02 -0.97 -18.91
C ALA A 6 0.46 0.48 -18.62
N ALA A 7 -0.22 1.16 -17.70
CA ALA A 7 0.12 2.52 -17.31
C ALA A 7 1.53 2.60 -16.70
N ALA A 8 1.89 1.65 -15.85
CA ALA A 8 3.22 1.60 -15.25
C ALA A 8 4.30 1.37 -16.31
N SER A 9 4.06 0.51 -17.29
CA SER A 9 4.99 0.27 -18.39
C SER A 9 5.17 1.51 -19.27
N GLU A 10 4.10 2.25 -19.54
CA GLU A 10 4.16 3.51 -20.26
C GLU A 10 4.99 4.55 -19.51
N LEU A 11 4.79 4.69 -18.21
CA LEU A 11 5.55 5.61 -17.36
C LEU A 11 7.03 5.22 -17.30
N ALA A 12 7.34 3.93 -17.23
CA ALA A 12 8.71 3.46 -17.20
C ALA A 12 9.45 3.71 -18.54
N ALA A 13 8.72 3.77 -19.63
CA ALA A 13 9.28 4.05 -20.97
C ALA A 13 9.55 5.55 -21.21
N VAL A 14 8.92 6.43 -20.44
CA VAL A 14 9.14 7.88 -20.53
C VAL A 14 10.33 8.26 -19.63
N PRO A 15 11.21 9.21 -20.05
CA PRO A 15 12.33 9.64 -19.21
C PRO A 15 11.85 10.52 -18.06
N VAL A 16 11.37 9.89 -16.99
CA VAL A 16 10.93 10.55 -15.75
C VAL A 16 11.99 10.37 -14.67
N ASP A 17 12.10 11.33 -13.76
CA ASP A 17 13.08 11.30 -12.67
C ASP A 17 12.63 10.42 -11.51
N LEU A 18 11.31 10.35 -11.26
CA LEU A 18 10.72 9.51 -10.25
C LEU A 18 9.25 9.18 -10.60
N ILE A 19 8.74 8.14 -9.98
CA ILE A 19 7.33 7.74 -10.09
C ILE A 19 6.71 7.82 -8.70
N MET A 20 5.59 8.53 -8.58
CA MET A 20 4.78 8.54 -7.35
C MET A 20 3.59 7.61 -7.52
N THR A 21 3.32 6.80 -6.49
CA THR A 21 2.19 5.88 -6.49
C THR A 21 1.35 6.08 -5.23
N TYR A 22 0.07 5.83 -5.35
CA TYR A 22 -0.86 5.87 -4.21
C TYR A 22 -1.55 4.52 -4.08
N GLY A 23 -1.37 3.88 -2.92
CA GLY A 23 -1.94 2.56 -2.65
C GLY A 23 -1.06 1.41 -3.15
N THR A 24 -1.40 0.20 -2.74
CA THR A 24 -0.59 -1.01 -2.99
C THR A 24 -0.62 -1.46 -4.45
N PRO A 25 -1.78 -1.57 -5.14
CA PRO A 25 -1.78 -2.07 -6.52
C PRO A 25 -0.96 -1.23 -7.50
N PRO A 26 -1.05 0.11 -7.53
CA PRO A 26 -0.19 0.92 -8.39
C PRO A 26 1.30 0.79 -8.06
N SER A 27 1.64 0.67 -6.77
CA SER A 27 3.03 0.54 -6.33
C SER A 27 3.64 -0.78 -6.80
N ARG A 28 2.88 -1.87 -6.73
CA ARG A 28 3.32 -3.17 -7.24
C ARG A 28 3.50 -3.16 -8.76
N ALA A 29 2.59 -2.52 -9.47
CA ALA A 29 2.70 -2.37 -10.93
C ALA A 29 3.94 -1.56 -11.31
N ALA A 30 4.20 -0.45 -10.63
CA ALA A 30 5.38 0.38 -10.89
C ALA A 30 6.68 -0.39 -10.60
N LYS A 31 6.75 -1.12 -9.49
CA LYS A 31 7.92 -1.93 -9.15
C LYS A 31 8.20 -3.01 -10.19
N ALA A 32 7.16 -3.64 -10.72
CA ALA A 32 7.30 -4.64 -11.78
C ALA A 32 7.77 -4.03 -13.11
N ALA A 33 7.43 -2.76 -13.37
CA ALA A 33 7.76 -2.09 -14.62
C ALA A 33 9.20 -1.56 -14.65
N THR A 34 9.78 -1.21 -13.50
CA THR A 34 11.14 -0.64 -13.46
C THR A 34 11.87 -1.05 -12.17
N SER A 35 13.18 -1.23 -12.29
CA SER A 35 14.08 -1.47 -11.15
C SER A 35 15.04 -0.32 -10.90
N THR A 36 15.06 0.69 -11.76
CA THR A 36 16.04 1.78 -11.75
C THR A 36 15.44 3.14 -11.42
N ILE A 37 14.20 3.42 -11.88
CA ILE A 37 13.52 4.68 -11.58
C ILE A 37 13.06 4.66 -10.13
N PRO A 38 13.41 5.69 -9.32
CA PRO A 38 12.91 5.77 -7.95
C PRO A 38 11.38 5.80 -7.89
N ILE A 39 10.80 5.00 -7.02
CA ILE A 39 9.34 4.93 -6.79
C ILE A 39 9.06 5.41 -5.38
N VAL A 40 8.25 6.46 -5.25
CA VAL A 40 7.79 6.99 -3.97
C VAL A 40 6.34 6.54 -3.77
N MET A 41 6.14 5.60 -2.87
CA MET A 41 4.82 5.08 -2.54
C MET A 41 4.17 5.88 -1.42
N ILE A 42 2.86 6.09 -1.53
CA ILE A 42 2.07 6.85 -0.56
C ILE A 42 0.92 5.97 -0.05
N ALA A 43 0.72 5.98 1.27
CA ALA A 43 -0.40 5.32 1.94
C ALA A 43 -0.48 3.82 1.66
N ILE A 44 0.64 3.13 1.81
CA ILE A 44 0.71 1.68 1.67
C ILE A 44 0.34 1.03 3.00
N GLY A 45 -0.49 -0.01 2.96
CA GLY A 45 -0.90 -0.73 4.16
C GLY A 45 0.25 -1.47 4.83
N ASP A 46 0.89 -2.39 4.10
CA ASP A 46 2.06 -3.14 4.58
C ASP A 46 3.01 -3.39 3.41
N PRO A 47 4.05 -2.58 3.27
CA PRO A 47 4.96 -2.69 2.13
C PRO A 47 5.83 -3.94 2.14
N VAL A 48 6.12 -4.51 3.31
CA VAL A 48 6.90 -5.74 3.44
C VAL A 48 6.09 -6.94 2.96
N ARG A 49 4.85 -7.08 3.43
CA ARG A 49 3.94 -8.15 2.98
C ARG A 49 3.58 -8.03 1.51
N ALA A 50 3.47 -6.81 1.01
CA ALA A 50 3.22 -6.57 -0.41
C ALA A 50 4.43 -6.87 -1.30
N GLY A 51 5.60 -7.15 -0.73
CA GLY A 51 6.81 -7.40 -1.48
C GLY A 51 7.44 -6.16 -2.11
N LEU A 52 7.09 -4.98 -1.62
CA LEU A 52 7.60 -3.72 -2.15
C LEU A 52 8.98 -3.36 -1.59
N VAL A 53 9.20 -3.65 -0.32
CA VAL A 53 10.47 -3.40 0.38
C VAL A 53 10.86 -4.61 1.22
N GLN A 54 12.15 -4.74 1.53
CA GLN A 54 12.66 -5.84 2.35
C GLN A 54 12.31 -5.63 3.82
N SER A 55 12.45 -4.41 4.32
CA SER A 55 12.07 -4.01 5.67
C SER A 55 11.78 -2.52 5.68
N LEU A 56 11.15 -2.02 6.76
CA LEU A 56 10.88 -0.60 6.89
C LEU A 56 12.16 0.22 7.06
N ALA A 57 13.15 -0.33 7.77
CA ALA A 57 14.43 0.35 7.99
C ALA A 57 15.36 0.29 6.77
N HIS A 58 15.29 -0.80 6.00
CA HIS A 58 16.15 -1.04 4.85
C HIS A 58 15.30 -1.51 3.65
N PRO A 59 14.77 -0.59 2.86
CA PRO A 59 13.93 -0.93 1.69
C PRO A 59 14.64 -1.86 0.68
N GLY A 60 15.92 -1.67 0.46
CA GLY A 60 16.74 -2.61 -0.33
C GLY A 60 16.60 -2.50 -1.84
N GLY A 61 15.81 -1.56 -2.36
CA GLY A 61 15.57 -1.39 -3.80
C GLY A 61 15.24 0.05 -4.16
N ASN A 62 14.55 0.23 -5.29
CA ASN A 62 14.19 1.54 -5.81
C ASN A 62 12.85 2.08 -5.25
N VAL A 63 12.24 1.40 -4.30
CA VAL A 63 10.95 1.79 -3.71
C VAL A 63 11.16 2.36 -2.32
N THR A 64 10.61 3.54 -2.06
CA THR A 64 10.57 4.19 -0.76
C THR A 64 9.21 4.87 -0.57
N GLY A 65 8.97 5.46 0.58
CA GLY A 65 7.74 6.20 0.84
C GLY A 65 7.22 6.05 2.25
N ASN A 66 5.92 6.23 2.44
CA ASN A 66 5.27 6.11 3.72
C ASN A 66 4.21 5.01 3.75
N THR A 67 3.90 4.55 4.95
CA THR A 67 2.89 3.53 5.19
C THR A 67 1.84 4.04 6.18
N ILE A 68 0.67 3.43 6.14
CA ILE A 68 -0.38 3.72 7.13
C ILE A 68 -0.56 2.57 8.14
N LEU A 69 0.06 1.42 7.91
CA LEU A 69 0.01 0.22 8.78
C LEU A 69 -1.40 -0.12 9.26
N SER A 70 -2.41 0.13 8.42
CA SER A 70 -3.82 -0.04 8.79
C SER A 70 -4.16 -1.41 9.35
N PRO A 71 -3.67 -2.53 8.79
CA PRO A 71 -4.01 -3.85 9.33
C PRO A 71 -3.54 -4.08 10.76
N GLU A 72 -2.44 -3.46 11.15
CA GLU A 72 -1.89 -3.60 12.50
C GLU A 72 -2.60 -2.71 13.52
N ILE A 73 -3.11 -1.57 13.06
CA ILE A 73 -3.76 -0.57 13.91
C ILE A 73 -5.26 -0.88 14.09
N ALA A 74 -5.90 -1.59 13.18
CA ALA A 74 -7.33 -1.85 13.21
C ALA A 74 -7.81 -2.49 14.51
N PRO A 75 -7.16 -3.54 15.08
CA PRO A 75 -7.56 -4.08 16.37
C PRO A 75 -7.50 -3.06 17.50
N LYS A 76 -6.50 -2.19 17.49
CA LYS A 76 -6.37 -1.13 18.50
C LYS A 76 -7.49 -0.09 18.39
N ARG A 77 -7.88 0.26 17.17
CA ARG A 77 -9.00 1.17 16.94
C ARG A 77 -10.31 0.58 17.46
N LEU A 78 -10.56 -0.72 17.23
CA LEU A 78 -11.73 -1.42 17.76
C LEU A 78 -11.72 -1.45 19.28
N GLN A 79 -10.57 -1.69 19.90
CA GLN A 79 -10.43 -1.63 21.34
C GLN A 79 -10.81 -0.26 21.90
N LEU A 80 -10.33 0.82 21.28
CA LEU A 80 -10.66 2.18 21.69
C LEU A 80 -12.15 2.49 21.56
N VAL A 81 -12.79 2.02 20.48
CA VAL A 81 -14.25 2.16 20.31
C VAL A 81 -14.98 1.44 21.44
N LYS A 82 -14.55 0.24 21.84
CA LYS A 82 -15.14 -0.51 22.93
C LYS A 82 -15.00 0.20 24.28
N GLU A 83 -13.88 0.87 24.50
CA GLU A 83 -13.65 1.67 25.72
C GLU A 83 -14.57 2.91 25.77
N ILE A 84 -14.81 3.55 24.61
CA ILE A 84 -15.66 4.73 24.52
C ILE A 84 -17.13 4.36 24.64
N ILE A 85 -17.53 3.24 24.03
CA ILE A 85 -18.92 2.75 24.00
C ILE A 85 -18.93 1.32 24.52
N PRO A 86 -18.91 1.11 25.87
CA PRO A 86 -18.85 -0.25 26.43
C PRO A 86 -20.03 -1.14 26.06
N SER A 87 -21.19 -0.55 25.76
CA SER A 87 -22.39 -1.28 25.35
C SER A 87 -22.39 -1.75 23.90
N ALA A 88 -21.41 -1.34 23.09
CA ALA A 88 -21.30 -1.74 21.69
C ALA A 88 -21.02 -3.25 21.60
N THR A 89 -21.88 -3.97 20.89
CA THR A 89 -21.74 -5.42 20.65
C THR A 89 -21.54 -5.74 19.18
N ARG A 90 -21.82 -4.79 18.29
CA ARG A 90 -21.66 -4.94 16.84
C ARG A 90 -20.98 -3.70 16.26
N ALA A 91 -20.04 -3.93 15.39
CA ALA A 91 -19.41 -2.89 14.61
C ALA A 91 -19.36 -3.33 13.14
N HIS A 92 -19.67 -2.42 12.24
CA HIS A 92 -19.56 -2.66 10.80
C HIS A 92 -18.51 -1.73 10.24
N CYS A 93 -17.58 -2.29 9.48
CA CYS A 93 -16.63 -1.54 8.71
C CYS A 93 -17.13 -1.43 7.27
N CYS A 94 -17.29 -0.19 6.81
CA CYS A 94 -17.61 0.06 5.41
C CYS A 94 -16.30 0.33 4.67
N GLU A 95 -15.90 -0.59 3.83
CA GLU A 95 -14.66 -0.50 3.08
C GLU A 95 -14.97 -0.69 1.60
N ILE A 96 -14.30 0.10 0.76
CA ILE A 96 -14.38 -0.11 -0.68
C ILE A 96 -13.68 -1.45 -0.96
N PRO A 97 -14.36 -2.41 -1.59
CA PRO A 97 -13.74 -3.68 -1.90
C PRO A 97 -12.51 -3.44 -2.77
N THR A 98 -11.35 -3.57 -2.18
CA THR A 98 -10.13 -3.69 -2.98
C THR A 98 -10.12 -5.09 -3.55
N THR A 99 -9.88 -5.20 -4.84
CA THR A 99 -9.89 -6.46 -5.59
C THR A 99 -8.78 -7.43 -5.20
N SER A 100 -8.21 -7.27 -4.04
CA SER A 100 -7.25 -8.19 -3.45
C SER A 100 -7.84 -8.78 -2.17
N PRO A 101 -8.42 -9.97 -2.24
CA PRO A 101 -8.75 -10.71 -1.04
C PRO A 101 -7.49 -11.38 -0.50
N THR A 102 -6.69 -10.68 0.23
CA THR A 102 -5.58 -11.30 0.95
C THR A 102 -5.50 -10.67 2.33
N TRP A 103 -6.35 -11.22 3.11
CA TRP A 103 -6.25 -11.09 4.56
C TRP A 103 -5.55 -12.31 5.12
#